data_2f916521cf44ea9d118ee53c31f50ec9
#
_entry.id   2f916521cf44ea9d118ee53c31f50ec9
#
_cell.length_a   1.000
_cell.length_b   1.000
_cell.length_c   1.000
_cell.angle_alpha   90.00
_cell.angle_beta   90.00
_cell.angle_gamma   90.00
#
_symmetry.space_group_name_H-M   'P 1'
#
loop_
_entity.id
_entity.type
_entity.pdbx_description
1 polymer ?
#
loop_
_entity_poly.entity_id
_entity_poly.type
_entity_poly.pdbx_seq_one_letter_code
_entity_poly.pdbx_strand_id
1 'polypeptide(L)'
;GTYRVKSSVGFYPGDVVAYPDGEGTAYTRVVKSRDNVLSFEHEIPASIVDTNMVPLQVITTCEALIEVKYKDITETYENVSLNINEANYIGKRMAKSDLVAVSWDGKEETVPIAEIMGRFVTFEGGSNGSVSSISAADFIGTDNGAGNRTGIQSFIDNDVVSIMAVPGVTDPNVQLTLVAHCEN
;
A
#
# COMPACT_ATOMS: atom_id res chain seq x y z
N GLY A 1 -16.72 -13.39 -18.77
CA GLY A 1 -17.02 -14.73 -19.34
C GLY A 1 -16.87 -15.84 -18.30
N THR A 2 -17.43 -17.00 -18.59
CA THR A 2 -17.37 -18.18 -17.71
C THR A 2 -16.77 -19.35 -18.47
N TYR A 3 -15.74 -19.97 -17.91
CA TYR A 3 -14.92 -20.95 -18.61
C TYR A 3 -14.72 -22.22 -17.76
N ARG A 4 -14.77 -23.38 -18.38
CA ARG A 4 -14.40 -24.65 -17.76
C ARG A 4 -12.90 -24.84 -17.88
N VAL A 5 -12.23 -25.12 -16.76
CA VAL A 5 -10.77 -25.32 -16.66
C VAL A 5 -10.47 -26.76 -16.20
N LYS A 6 -9.24 -27.18 -16.38
CA LYS A 6 -8.78 -28.51 -15.91
C LYS A 6 -8.82 -28.60 -14.37
N SER A 7 -8.47 -27.50 -13.69
CA SER A 7 -8.54 -27.37 -12.23
C SER A 7 -8.76 -25.92 -11.88
N SER A 8 -9.65 -25.67 -10.92
CA SER A 8 -9.86 -24.34 -10.31
C SER A 8 -9.13 -24.20 -8.98
N VAL A 9 -8.36 -25.19 -8.58
CA VAL A 9 -7.56 -25.16 -7.34
C VAL A 9 -6.46 -24.09 -7.46
N GLY A 10 -6.36 -23.23 -6.46
CA GLY A 10 -5.38 -22.13 -6.44
C GLY A 10 -5.88 -20.83 -7.08
N PHE A 11 -7.14 -20.79 -7.55
CA PHE A 11 -7.79 -19.58 -8.04
C PHE A 11 -8.91 -19.18 -7.08
N TYR A 12 -8.82 -17.99 -6.52
CA TYR A 12 -9.81 -17.44 -5.59
C TYR A 12 -10.47 -16.19 -6.16
N PRO A 13 -11.73 -15.93 -5.84
CA PRO A 13 -12.38 -14.68 -6.21
C PRO A 13 -11.57 -13.47 -5.73
N GLY A 14 -11.33 -12.53 -6.64
CA GLY A 14 -10.48 -11.37 -6.40
C GLY A 14 -9.05 -11.51 -6.93
N ASP A 15 -8.57 -12.73 -7.20
CA ASP A 15 -7.24 -12.95 -7.75
C ASP A 15 -7.09 -12.32 -9.13
N VAL A 16 -5.93 -11.73 -9.35
CA VAL A 16 -5.50 -11.29 -10.67
C VAL A 16 -4.88 -12.47 -11.40
N VAL A 17 -5.29 -12.65 -12.63
CA VAL A 17 -4.72 -13.66 -13.53
C VAL A 17 -4.20 -13.02 -14.80
N ALA A 18 -3.07 -13.54 -15.27
CA ALA A 18 -2.49 -13.23 -16.56
C ALA A 18 -2.90 -14.30 -17.57
N TYR A 19 -3.11 -13.87 -18.80
CA TYR A 19 -3.30 -14.75 -19.94
C TYR A 19 -2.63 -14.15 -21.19
N PRO A 20 -2.20 -14.97 -22.16
CA PRO A 20 -1.63 -14.47 -23.40
C PRO A 20 -2.70 -13.73 -24.23
N ASP A 21 -2.32 -12.61 -24.84
CA ASP A 21 -3.14 -11.87 -25.77
C ASP A 21 -2.29 -11.42 -26.96
N GLY A 22 -2.42 -12.15 -28.05
CA GLY A 22 -1.53 -11.99 -29.20
C GLY A 22 -0.07 -12.29 -28.84
N GLU A 23 0.82 -11.33 -29.05
CA GLU A 23 2.25 -11.41 -28.65
C GLU A 23 2.48 -10.89 -27.22
N GLY A 24 1.43 -10.43 -26.54
CA GLY A 24 1.48 -9.82 -25.21
C GLY A 24 0.87 -10.64 -24.10
N THR A 25 0.73 -9.99 -22.95
CA THR A 25 0.05 -10.53 -21.77
C THR A 25 -1.07 -9.58 -21.37
N ALA A 26 -2.26 -10.10 -21.19
CA ALA A 26 -3.39 -9.37 -20.65
C ALA A 26 -3.74 -9.90 -19.26
N TYR A 27 -4.50 -9.10 -18.51
CA TYR A 27 -4.85 -9.37 -17.13
C TYR A 27 -6.35 -9.24 -16.91
N THR A 28 -6.89 -10.06 -16.03
CA THR A 28 -8.28 -9.96 -15.57
C THR A 28 -8.41 -10.46 -14.13
N ARG A 29 -9.58 -10.27 -13.51
CA ARG A 29 -9.86 -10.79 -12.17
C ARG A 29 -10.73 -12.00 -12.22
N VAL A 30 -10.48 -12.93 -11.29
CA VAL A 30 -11.38 -14.04 -10.99
C VAL A 30 -12.59 -13.50 -10.22
N VAL A 31 -13.77 -13.62 -10.77
CA VAL A 31 -15.03 -13.26 -10.11
C VAL A 31 -15.59 -14.45 -9.35
N LYS A 32 -15.46 -15.64 -9.91
CA LYS A 32 -15.97 -16.88 -9.32
C LYS A 32 -15.08 -18.05 -9.67
N SER A 33 -14.83 -18.90 -8.67
CA SER A 33 -14.08 -20.14 -8.81
C SER A 33 -14.84 -21.27 -8.11
N ARG A 34 -15.33 -22.24 -8.86
CA ARG A 34 -16.04 -23.39 -8.31
C ARG A 34 -16.14 -24.54 -9.32
N ASP A 35 -15.94 -25.76 -8.86
CA ASP A 35 -16.22 -27.00 -9.62
C ASP A 35 -15.53 -27.04 -10.99
N ASN A 36 -14.26 -26.59 -11.04
CA ASN A 36 -13.49 -26.45 -12.27
C ASN A 36 -14.11 -25.46 -13.29
N VAL A 37 -14.84 -24.48 -12.78
CA VAL A 37 -15.36 -23.36 -13.56
C VAL A 37 -14.83 -22.07 -12.99
N LEU A 38 -14.22 -21.25 -13.83
CA LEU A 38 -13.77 -19.90 -13.53
C LEU A 38 -14.63 -18.88 -14.27
N SER A 39 -15.03 -17.83 -13.57
CA SER A 39 -15.63 -16.66 -14.20
C SER A 39 -14.68 -15.48 -14.01
N PHE A 40 -14.49 -14.70 -15.07
CA PHE A 40 -13.62 -13.55 -15.08
C PHE A 40 -14.40 -12.26 -15.31
N GLU A 41 -13.88 -11.16 -14.80
CA GLU A 41 -14.41 -9.80 -14.94
C GLU A 41 -14.54 -9.42 -16.42
N HIS A 42 -13.52 -9.72 -17.23
CA HIS A 42 -13.54 -9.53 -18.66
C HIS A 42 -13.55 -10.85 -19.41
N GLU A 43 -14.06 -10.83 -20.65
CA GLU A 43 -13.98 -12.02 -21.49
C GLU A 43 -12.55 -12.27 -21.95
N ILE A 44 -12.14 -13.54 -21.82
CA ILE A 44 -10.88 -13.99 -22.38
C ILE A 44 -11.13 -14.34 -23.86
N PRO A 45 -10.26 -13.88 -24.79
CA PRO A 45 -10.43 -14.16 -26.21
C PRO A 45 -10.60 -15.64 -26.53
N ALA A 46 -11.51 -15.97 -27.44
CA ALA A 46 -11.82 -17.35 -27.82
C ALA A 46 -10.60 -18.13 -28.36
N SER A 47 -9.59 -17.43 -28.87
CA SER A 47 -8.33 -18.02 -29.31
C SER A 47 -7.51 -18.65 -28.18
N ILE A 48 -7.82 -18.30 -26.93
CA ILE A 48 -7.14 -18.82 -25.73
C ILE A 48 -7.95 -19.94 -25.10
N VAL A 49 -9.27 -19.93 -25.33
CA VAL A 49 -10.22 -20.89 -24.81
C VAL A 49 -10.57 -21.87 -25.90
N ASP A 50 -9.79 -22.94 -26.05
CA ASP A 50 -10.08 -23.91 -27.09
C ASP A 50 -11.18 -24.86 -26.68
N THR A 51 -12.16 -25.00 -27.60
CA THR A 51 -13.23 -26.00 -27.51
C THR A 51 -12.78 -27.40 -27.98
N ASN A 52 -11.58 -27.55 -28.54
CA ASN A 52 -11.11 -28.77 -29.20
C ASN A 52 -9.90 -29.46 -28.54
N MET A 53 -9.60 -29.15 -27.29
CA MET A 53 -8.57 -29.85 -26.49
C MET A 53 -7.13 -29.78 -26.99
N VAL A 54 -6.74 -28.75 -27.69
CA VAL A 54 -5.32 -28.47 -27.92
C VAL A 54 -4.70 -27.93 -26.63
N PRO A 55 -3.45 -28.30 -26.29
CA PRO A 55 -2.83 -27.88 -25.03
C PRO A 55 -2.68 -26.35 -24.98
N LEU A 56 -3.39 -25.87 -24.23
CA LEU A 56 -3.87 -24.68 -23.67
C LEU A 56 -2.81 -23.72 -23.20
N GLN A 57 -3.02 -22.51 -23.59
CA GLN A 57 -2.32 -21.39 -23.01
C GLN A 57 -2.68 -21.28 -21.52
N VAL A 58 -1.67 -21.12 -20.69
CA VAL A 58 -1.80 -21.22 -19.24
C VAL A 58 -2.31 -19.90 -18.70
N ILE A 59 -3.43 -19.94 -17.98
CA ILE A 59 -3.85 -18.84 -17.13
C ILE A 59 -3.10 -18.96 -15.80
N THR A 60 -2.44 -17.91 -15.39
CA THR A 60 -1.58 -17.91 -14.18
C THR A 60 -2.05 -16.84 -13.22
N THR A 61 -2.16 -17.17 -11.93
CA THR A 61 -2.33 -16.16 -10.88
C THR A 61 -1.11 -15.26 -10.80
N CYS A 62 -1.33 -13.97 -10.57
CA CYS A 62 -0.28 -12.96 -10.56
C CYS A 62 -0.14 -12.34 -9.19
N GLU A 63 1.10 -12.27 -8.73
CA GLU A 63 1.54 -11.44 -7.63
C GLU A 63 2.50 -10.38 -8.17
N ALA A 64 2.50 -9.21 -7.55
CA ALA A 64 3.31 -8.09 -7.98
C ALA A 64 4.62 -8.00 -7.17
N LEU A 65 5.68 -7.56 -7.84
CA LEU A 65 6.85 -6.95 -7.23
C LEU A 65 6.64 -5.44 -7.25
N ILE A 66 6.69 -4.79 -6.09
CA ILE A 66 6.55 -3.34 -5.98
C ILE A 66 7.86 -2.78 -5.43
N GLU A 67 8.44 -1.86 -6.16
CA GLU A 67 9.57 -1.07 -5.70
C GLU A 67 9.17 0.39 -5.51
N VAL A 68 9.46 0.93 -4.34
CA VAL A 68 9.28 2.36 -4.01
C VAL A 68 10.66 2.97 -3.82
N LYS A 69 10.95 4.03 -4.57
CA LYS A 69 12.26 4.68 -4.56
C LYS A 69 12.12 6.17 -4.22
N TYR A 70 12.88 6.61 -3.24
CA TYR A 70 13.02 8.02 -2.92
C TYR A 70 14.46 8.33 -2.53
N LYS A 71 15.16 9.14 -3.34
CA LYS A 71 16.59 9.40 -3.21
C LYS A 71 17.38 8.09 -3.17
N ASP A 72 18.13 7.87 -2.11
CA ASP A 72 18.97 6.68 -1.91
C ASP A 72 18.25 5.54 -1.19
N ILE A 73 16.96 5.73 -0.84
CA ILE A 73 16.15 4.74 -0.15
C ILE A 73 15.33 3.95 -1.17
N THR A 74 15.36 2.65 -1.08
CA THR A 74 14.53 1.74 -1.88
C THR A 74 13.84 0.76 -0.94
N GLU A 75 12.54 0.67 -1.04
CA GLU A 75 11.73 -0.37 -0.41
C GLU A 75 11.27 -1.35 -1.49
N THR A 76 11.37 -2.64 -1.22
CA THR A 76 10.98 -3.71 -2.15
C THR A 76 9.99 -4.64 -1.46
N TYR A 77 8.86 -4.85 -2.11
CA TYR A 77 7.78 -5.71 -1.65
C TYR A 77 7.54 -6.81 -2.69
N GLU A 78 7.93 -8.02 -2.36
CA GLU A 78 7.75 -9.19 -3.23
C GLU A 78 6.45 -9.92 -2.90
N ASN A 79 5.91 -10.64 -3.88
CA ASN A 79 4.74 -11.48 -3.76
C ASN A 79 3.52 -10.71 -3.22
N VAL A 80 3.29 -9.53 -3.79
CA VAL A 80 2.17 -8.66 -3.39
C VAL A 80 0.91 -9.02 -4.16
N SER A 81 -0.13 -9.40 -3.45
CA SER A 81 -1.44 -9.65 -4.03
C SER A 81 -2.27 -8.36 -4.14
N LEU A 82 -3.03 -8.24 -5.22
CA LEU A 82 -4.07 -7.23 -5.39
C LEU A 82 -5.45 -7.70 -4.90
N ASN A 83 -5.54 -8.92 -4.36
CA ASN A 83 -6.75 -9.45 -3.76
C ASN A 83 -6.81 -9.07 -2.28
N ILE A 84 -7.82 -8.26 -1.90
CA ILE A 84 -7.99 -7.74 -0.53
C ILE A 84 -8.16 -8.86 0.53
N ASN A 85 -8.62 -10.04 0.11
CA ASN A 85 -8.84 -11.17 0.98
C ASN A 85 -7.54 -11.92 1.32
N GLU A 86 -6.48 -11.72 0.54
CA GLU A 86 -5.21 -12.38 0.73
C GLU A 86 -4.39 -11.78 1.89
N ALA A 87 -3.54 -12.63 2.52
CA ALA A 87 -2.67 -12.20 3.60
C ALA A 87 -1.57 -11.22 3.12
N ASN A 88 -1.15 -11.39 1.88
CA ASN A 88 -0.13 -10.58 1.20
C ASN A 88 -0.73 -9.43 0.37
N TYR A 89 -1.97 -9.03 0.64
CA TYR A 89 -2.61 -7.89 0.00
C TYR A 89 -1.77 -6.61 0.13
N ILE A 90 -1.70 -5.82 -0.93
CA ILE A 90 -0.88 -4.62 -1.04
C ILE A 90 -1.00 -3.68 0.16
N GLY A 91 -2.21 -3.39 0.63
CA GLY A 91 -2.43 -2.54 1.79
C GLY A 91 -1.86 -3.10 3.08
N LYS A 92 -1.84 -4.43 3.25
CA LYS A 92 -1.26 -5.10 4.41
C LYS A 92 0.27 -5.18 4.31
N ARG A 93 0.79 -5.49 3.12
CA ARG A 93 2.24 -5.62 2.88
C ARG A 93 2.97 -4.29 3.02
N MET A 94 2.36 -3.20 2.56
CA MET A 94 2.95 -1.86 2.57
C MET A 94 2.49 -1.00 3.75
N ALA A 95 1.77 -1.56 4.72
CA ALA A 95 1.30 -0.82 5.90
C ALA A 95 2.44 -0.25 6.77
N LYS A 96 3.66 -0.78 6.63
CA LYS A 96 4.85 -0.33 7.34
C LYS A 96 5.85 0.41 6.45
N SER A 97 5.43 0.85 5.27
CA SER A 97 6.29 1.65 4.41
C SER A 97 6.56 3.01 5.06
N ASP A 98 7.84 3.42 5.06
CA ASP A 98 8.25 4.74 5.50
C ASP A 98 8.13 5.80 4.39
N LEU A 99 7.95 5.36 3.14
CA LEU A 99 7.95 6.23 1.96
C LEU A 99 6.55 6.55 1.45
N VAL A 100 5.61 5.59 1.55
CA VAL A 100 4.27 5.73 0.96
C VAL A 100 3.20 5.16 1.88
N ALA A 101 2.01 5.76 1.85
CA ALA A 101 0.82 5.18 2.42
C ALA A 101 -0.07 4.66 1.29
N VAL A 102 -0.47 3.40 1.39
CA VAL A 102 -1.39 2.78 0.44
C VAL A 102 -2.77 2.74 1.07
N SER A 103 -3.71 3.44 0.45
CA SER A 103 -5.12 3.40 0.82
C SER A 103 -5.94 2.99 -0.40
N TRP A 104 -7.02 2.27 -0.15
CA TRP A 104 -7.98 1.86 -1.17
C TRP A 104 -9.33 2.49 -0.86
N ASP A 105 -9.98 3.08 -1.85
CA ASP A 105 -11.26 3.77 -1.68
C ASP A 105 -12.47 2.84 -1.60
N GLY A 106 -12.24 1.52 -1.54
CA GLY A 106 -13.26 0.49 -1.46
C GLY A 106 -13.93 0.13 -2.79
N LYS A 107 -13.48 0.71 -3.90
CA LYS A 107 -14.00 0.42 -5.24
C LYS A 107 -12.97 -0.41 -6.02
N GLU A 108 -12.93 -1.69 -5.76
CA GLU A 108 -12.02 -2.62 -6.47
C GLU A 108 -12.23 -2.64 -8.00
N GLU A 109 -13.37 -2.16 -8.47
CA GLU A 109 -13.79 -2.20 -9.85
C GLU A 109 -13.24 -1.07 -10.72
N THR A 110 -12.60 -0.06 -10.14
CA THR A 110 -12.32 1.20 -10.88
C THR A 110 -10.92 1.32 -11.46
N VAL A 111 -9.97 0.49 -11.06
CA VAL A 111 -8.63 0.51 -11.66
C VAL A 111 -8.43 -0.71 -12.52
N PRO A 112 -8.40 -0.56 -13.85
CA PRO A 112 -8.05 -1.65 -14.75
C PRO A 112 -6.67 -2.18 -14.39
N ILE A 113 -6.56 -3.46 -14.09
CA ILE A 113 -5.31 -4.10 -13.68
C ILE A 113 -4.21 -3.89 -14.70
N ALA A 114 -4.55 -3.91 -15.99
CA ALA A 114 -3.65 -3.63 -17.08
C ALA A 114 -3.02 -2.21 -17.00
N GLU A 115 -3.64 -1.28 -16.28
CA GLU A 115 -3.10 0.08 -16.12
C GLU A 115 -2.08 0.19 -15.00
N ILE A 116 -2.07 -0.75 -14.04
CA ILE A 116 -1.14 -0.73 -12.90
C ILE A 116 0.07 -1.66 -13.13
N MET A 117 -0.12 -2.77 -13.83
CA MET A 117 0.93 -3.76 -14.03
C MET A 117 1.99 -3.26 -15.03
N GLY A 118 3.26 -3.37 -14.63
CA GLY A 118 4.40 -3.00 -15.48
C GLY A 118 4.60 -1.51 -15.70
N ARG A 119 4.00 -0.66 -14.89
CA ARG A 119 4.14 0.81 -15.00
C ARG A 119 5.00 1.40 -13.90
N PHE A 120 5.71 2.45 -14.27
CA PHE A 120 6.34 3.37 -13.34
C PHE A 120 5.38 4.52 -13.06
N VAL A 121 5.14 4.78 -11.78
CA VAL A 121 4.35 5.93 -11.32
C VAL A 121 5.29 6.90 -10.63
N THR A 122 5.36 8.13 -11.13
CA THR A 122 6.09 9.20 -10.49
C THR A 122 5.14 10.06 -9.68
N PHE A 123 5.44 10.26 -8.40
CA PHE A 123 4.67 11.17 -7.55
C PHE A 123 5.11 12.60 -7.84
N GLU A 124 4.14 13.48 -8.05
CA GLU A 124 4.34 14.91 -8.33
C GLU A 124 3.57 15.77 -7.32
N GLY A 125 3.89 17.07 -7.28
CA GLY A 125 3.18 18.03 -6.44
C GLY A 125 3.53 17.97 -4.96
N GLY A 126 4.57 17.22 -4.57
CA GLY A 126 5.09 17.24 -3.21
C GLY A 126 5.73 18.59 -2.87
N SER A 127 5.55 19.04 -1.64
CA SER A 127 6.23 20.23 -1.12
C SER A 127 6.81 19.96 0.25
N ASN A 128 7.93 20.58 0.54
CA ASN A 128 8.45 20.59 1.91
C ASN A 128 7.55 21.48 2.78
N GLY A 129 7.35 21.07 4.04
CA GLY A 129 6.72 21.93 5.02
C GLY A 129 7.46 23.26 5.16
N SER A 130 6.76 24.32 5.52
CA SER A 130 7.37 25.64 5.79
C SER A 130 7.67 25.78 7.27
N VAL A 131 8.92 26.19 7.59
CA VAL A 131 9.31 26.51 8.98
C VAL A 131 8.43 27.62 9.56
N SER A 132 7.93 28.53 8.71
CA SER A 132 7.04 29.61 9.13
C SER A 132 5.63 29.16 9.53
N SER A 133 5.25 27.92 9.22
CA SER A 133 3.96 27.35 9.63
C SER A 133 4.03 26.64 10.99
N ILE A 134 5.22 26.48 11.57
CA ILE A 134 5.39 25.87 12.89
C ILE A 134 4.98 26.87 13.97
N SER A 135 4.04 26.49 14.80
CA SER A 135 3.51 27.28 15.91
C SER A 135 4.00 26.81 17.27
N ALA A 136 3.74 27.59 18.32
CA ALA A 136 4.03 27.17 19.70
C ALA A 136 3.34 25.85 20.05
N ALA A 137 2.14 25.61 19.54
CA ALA A 137 1.38 24.38 19.77
C ALA A 137 2.10 23.13 19.22
N ASP A 138 2.81 23.25 18.11
CA ASP A 138 3.57 22.15 17.52
C ASP A 138 4.78 21.75 18.40
N PHE A 139 5.42 22.72 19.04
CA PHE A 139 6.50 22.47 20.00
C PHE A 139 5.98 21.89 21.30
N ILE A 140 4.89 22.43 21.86
CA ILE A 140 4.25 21.95 23.07
C ILE A 140 3.74 20.52 22.85
N GLY A 141 3.06 20.28 21.74
CA GLY A 141 2.50 18.99 21.40
C GLY A 141 1.24 18.61 22.18
N THR A 142 0.83 17.38 22.03
CA THR A 142 -0.34 16.81 22.68
C THR A 142 0.00 15.50 23.39
N ASP A 143 -0.64 15.26 24.54
CA ASP A 143 -0.60 13.96 25.21
C ASP A 143 -1.87 13.16 24.89
N ASN A 144 -1.79 12.28 23.93
CA ASN A 144 -2.84 11.34 23.54
C ASN A 144 -2.55 9.91 24.01
N GLY A 145 -1.77 9.77 25.08
CA GLY A 145 -1.32 8.52 25.62
C GLY A 145 -0.03 7.98 25.02
N ALA A 146 0.52 6.95 25.64
CA ALA A 146 1.79 6.34 25.24
C ALA A 146 1.79 5.93 23.75
N GLY A 147 2.84 6.33 23.03
CA GLY A 147 2.98 6.08 21.59
C GLY A 147 2.25 7.06 20.67
N ASN A 148 1.38 7.94 21.22
CA ASN A 148 0.63 8.93 20.42
C ASN A 148 0.89 10.37 20.86
N ARG A 149 1.91 10.60 21.65
CA ARG A 149 2.34 11.92 22.11
C ARG A 149 3.15 12.64 21.05
N THR A 150 3.05 13.95 21.00
CA THR A 150 3.81 14.82 20.08
C THR A 150 4.51 15.93 20.83
N GLY A 151 5.46 16.63 20.16
CA GLY A 151 6.21 17.74 20.75
C GLY A 151 6.90 17.39 22.07
N ILE A 152 6.92 18.34 23.02
CA ILE A 152 7.53 18.16 24.36
C ILE A 152 6.85 17.01 25.12
N GLN A 153 5.55 16.77 24.90
CA GLN A 153 4.82 15.71 25.58
C GLN A 153 5.34 14.29 25.25
N SER A 154 6.03 14.12 24.12
CA SER A 154 6.62 12.82 23.75
C SER A 154 7.75 12.37 24.68
N PHE A 155 8.26 13.26 25.52
CA PHE A 155 9.31 12.96 26.49
C PHE A 155 8.80 12.56 27.89
N ILE A 156 7.48 12.56 28.13
CA ILE A 156 6.89 12.28 29.46
C ILE A 156 7.37 10.94 30.05
N ASP A 157 7.50 9.90 29.21
CA ASP A 157 7.92 8.57 29.65
C ASP A 157 9.44 8.34 29.43
N ASN A 158 10.23 9.39 29.25
CA ASN A 158 11.64 9.26 28.92
C ASN A 158 12.53 9.65 30.11
N ASP A 159 12.97 8.66 30.87
CA ASP A 159 13.82 8.83 32.05
C ASP A 159 15.31 9.08 31.72
N VAL A 160 15.69 9.06 30.45
CA VAL A 160 17.10 9.20 30.03
C VAL A 160 17.46 10.66 29.71
N VAL A 161 16.48 11.47 29.30
CA VAL A 161 16.71 12.87 28.94
C VAL A 161 16.85 13.74 30.18
N SER A 162 18.04 14.29 30.39
CA SER A 162 18.35 15.14 31.55
C SER A 162 18.39 16.64 31.21
N ILE A 163 18.43 17.01 29.95
CA ILE A 163 18.48 18.41 29.49
C ILE A 163 17.54 18.55 28.29
N MET A 164 16.67 19.55 28.33
CA MET A 164 15.79 19.89 27.20
C MET A 164 16.00 21.34 26.80
N ALA A 165 16.05 21.61 25.50
CA ALA A 165 16.11 22.93 24.92
C ALA A 165 15.37 22.99 23.58
N VAL A 166 14.75 24.13 23.30
CA VAL A 166 14.15 24.42 21.98
C VAL A 166 14.84 25.67 21.42
N PRO A 167 15.98 25.51 20.73
CA PRO A 167 16.77 26.62 20.23
C PRO A 167 15.99 27.47 19.23
N GLY A 168 16.08 28.81 19.38
CA GLY A 168 15.43 29.76 18.47
C GLY A 168 13.93 29.99 18.72
N VAL A 169 13.32 29.30 19.70
CA VAL A 169 11.93 29.52 20.09
C VAL A 169 11.86 30.27 21.38
N THR A 170 11.33 31.50 21.34
CA THR A 170 11.23 32.42 22.49
C THR A 170 9.80 32.57 23.02
N ASP A 171 8.86 31.78 22.50
CA ASP A 171 7.47 31.79 22.93
C ASP A 171 7.35 31.40 24.41
N PRO A 172 6.71 32.27 25.27
CA PRO A 172 6.61 32.00 26.71
C PRO A 172 5.91 30.70 27.05
N ASN A 173 4.92 30.27 26.28
CA ASN A 173 4.16 29.05 26.54
C ASN A 173 5.05 27.80 26.32
N VAL A 174 5.90 27.82 25.29
CA VAL A 174 6.86 26.76 25.04
C VAL A 174 7.88 26.68 26.18
N GLN A 175 8.39 27.82 26.64
CA GLN A 175 9.36 27.91 27.74
C GLN A 175 8.74 27.43 29.07
N LEU A 176 7.50 27.83 29.38
CA LEU A 176 6.79 27.35 30.56
C LEU A 176 6.51 25.83 30.51
N THR A 177 6.21 25.30 29.35
CA THR A 177 6.01 23.85 29.18
C THR A 177 7.30 23.08 29.41
N LEU A 178 8.45 23.61 28.95
CA LEU A 178 9.76 23.00 29.23
C LEU A 178 10.05 22.99 30.73
N VAL A 179 9.84 24.11 31.42
CA VAL A 179 10.03 24.22 32.87
C VAL A 179 9.13 23.22 33.61
N ALA A 180 7.83 23.21 33.29
CA ALA A 180 6.89 22.28 33.89
C ALA A 180 7.25 20.80 33.67
N HIS A 181 7.80 20.48 32.50
CA HIS A 181 8.25 19.12 32.18
C HIS A 181 9.48 18.73 33.01
N CYS A 182 10.39 19.66 33.29
CA CYS A 182 11.59 19.40 34.09
C CYS A 182 11.32 19.37 35.60
N GLU A 183 10.20 19.91 36.07
CA GLU A 183 9.82 19.94 37.51
C GLU A 183 9.01 18.71 37.93
N ASN A 184 8.48 17.91 37.00
CA ASN A 184 7.72 16.69 37.26
C ASN A 184 8.55 15.43 37.06
#